data_975626da46116c2ef565755e0e5e12e9
#
_entry.id   975626da46116c2ef565755e0e5e12e9
#
_cell.length_a   1.000
_cell.length_b   1.000
_cell.length_c   1.000
_cell.angle_alpha   90.00
_cell.angle_beta   90.00
_cell.angle_gamma   90.00
#
_symmetry.space_group_name_H-M   'P 1'
#
loop_
_entity.id
_entity.type
_entity.pdbx_description
1 polymer ?
#
loop_
_entity_poly.entity_id
_entity_poly.type
_entity_poly.pdbx_seq_one_letter_code
_entity_poly.pdbx_strand_id
1 'polypeptide(L)'
;KHVGLQDLSQIHNLNRPKLKFKKFISRPVERLKQFDNNCFAAIRSKDFVVHHPYETFDVVVDYLNQAATDPKVVAIKQTIYRTTADSPIIKALTKAADNGKSVTAVVEIKARFDEESNLALANQMEKSGVQIVYGFAQLKTHAKASLIIRREAGKLKSYVHVGTGNYHPKNAKTYEDLSLFTADEKICKDIERIFNYMTGYASPMKLNDIVLSPPAMRNQINAMIDNEIKNAKKSKPSGIWLKMNSLVDPQMISKLYEASAAGVKIELFIRGICCLRPGVKKLSENIVVKSIIGR
;
A
#
# COMPACT_ATOMS: atom_id res chain seq x y z
N LYS A 1 -12.82 -33.09 24.89
CA LYS A 1 -12.00 -31.83 24.73
C LYS A 1 -12.53 -31.09 23.52
N HIS A 2 -12.83 -29.82 23.68
CA HIS A 2 -13.16 -28.95 22.54
C HIS A 2 -11.86 -28.69 21.73
N VAL A 3 -11.92 -28.92 20.42
CA VAL A 3 -10.84 -28.59 19.50
C VAL A 3 -11.06 -27.15 19.03
N GLY A 4 -10.08 -26.28 19.24
CA GLY A 4 -10.14 -24.92 18.72
C GLY A 4 -10.06 -24.91 17.19
N LEU A 5 -10.79 -24.03 16.52
CA LEU A 5 -10.71 -23.92 15.05
C LEU A 5 -9.29 -23.67 14.54
N GLN A 6 -8.46 -23.00 15.34
CA GLN A 6 -7.05 -22.74 15.03
C GLN A 6 -6.22 -24.03 14.98
N ASP A 7 -6.59 -25.07 15.76
CA ASP A 7 -5.89 -26.36 15.77
C ASP A 7 -6.07 -27.12 14.46
N LEU A 8 -7.13 -26.81 13.70
CA LEU A 8 -7.37 -27.41 12.37
C LEU A 8 -6.28 -27.02 11.36
N SER A 9 -5.51 -25.97 11.63
CA SER A 9 -4.34 -25.60 10.80
C SER A 9 -3.30 -26.70 10.72
N GLN A 10 -3.20 -27.55 11.77
CA GLN A 10 -2.30 -28.71 11.81
C GLN A 10 -2.68 -29.75 10.74
N ILE A 11 -3.98 -29.95 10.49
CA ILE A 11 -4.48 -30.84 9.44
C ILE A 11 -4.06 -30.33 8.07
N HIS A 12 -4.14 -28.99 7.85
CA HIS A 12 -3.68 -28.39 6.60
C HIS A 12 -2.18 -28.61 6.35
N ASN A 13 -1.37 -28.70 7.40
CA ASN A 13 0.07 -28.90 7.28
C ASN A 13 0.48 -30.34 6.97
N LEU A 14 -0.45 -31.32 7.06
CA LEU A 14 -0.17 -32.70 6.71
C LEU A 14 0.25 -32.82 5.22
N ASN A 15 1.19 -33.72 4.95
CA ASN A 15 1.64 -33.98 3.59
C ASN A 15 0.59 -34.82 2.83
N ARG A 16 -0.43 -34.16 2.30
CA ARG A 16 -1.52 -34.74 1.49
C ARG A 16 -1.76 -33.85 0.25
N PRO A 17 -0.84 -33.83 -0.74
CA PRO A 17 -0.91 -32.90 -1.88
C PRO A 17 -2.19 -33.08 -2.72
N LYS A 18 -2.73 -34.31 -2.82
CA LYS A 18 -3.97 -34.58 -3.56
C LYS A 18 -5.22 -33.97 -2.94
N LEU A 19 -5.18 -33.59 -1.65
CA LEU A 19 -6.27 -32.95 -0.92
C LEU A 19 -6.09 -31.45 -0.79
N LYS A 20 -5.10 -30.87 -1.45
CA LYS A 20 -4.79 -29.43 -1.44
C LYS A 20 -5.02 -28.83 -2.80
N PHE A 21 -5.41 -27.55 -2.83
CA PHE A 21 -5.41 -26.79 -4.07
C PHE A 21 -4.00 -26.72 -4.65
N LYS A 22 -3.90 -26.68 -5.98
CA LYS A 22 -2.61 -26.41 -6.65
C LYS A 22 -2.04 -25.10 -6.17
N LYS A 23 -0.74 -25.09 -5.86
CA LYS A 23 -0.04 -23.87 -5.45
C LYS A 23 -0.10 -22.85 -6.58
N PHE A 24 -0.57 -21.66 -6.25
CA PHE A 24 -0.54 -20.56 -7.18
C PHE A 24 0.90 -20.07 -7.38
N ILE A 25 1.30 -19.85 -8.63
CA ILE A 25 2.62 -19.33 -8.99
C ILE A 25 2.42 -17.97 -9.64
N SER A 26 2.96 -16.93 -9.01
CA SER A 26 2.95 -15.58 -9.55
C SER A 26 3.81 -15.49 -10.80
N ARG A 27 3.37 -14.73 -11.79
CA ARG A 27 4.18 -14.45 -12.99
C ARG A 27 5.20 -13.36 -12.70
N PRO A 28 6.36 -13.35 -13.36
CA PRO A 28 7.30 -12.24 -13.32
C PRO A 28 6.68 -10.99 -13.97
N VAL A 29 7.20 -9.81 -13.61
CA VAL A 29 6.77 -8.54 -14.19
C VAL A 29 7.40 -8.37 -15.57
N GLU A 30 6.61 -8.54 -16.63
CA GLU A 30 7.08 -8.54 -18.03
C GLU A 30 7.81 -7.24 -18.41
N ARG A 31 7.37 -6.11 -17.85
CA ARG A 31 8.02 -4.83 -18.11
C ARG A 31 9.49 -4.81 -17.71
N LEU A 32 9.87 -5.45 -16.60
CA LEU A 32 11.27 -5.47 -16.15
C LEU A 32 12.16 -6.23 -17.11
N LYS A 33 11.66 -7.29 -17.73
CA LYS A 33 12.42 -8.07 -18.73
C LYS A 33 12.88 -7.22 -19.90
N GLN A 34 12.09 -6.22 -20.32
CA GLN A 34 12.43 -5.29 -21.41
C GLN A 34 13.61 -4.37 -21.06
N PHE A 35 14.01 -4.33 -19.81
CA PHE A 35 15.09 -3.49 -19.30
C PHE A 35 16.16 -4.31 -18.56
N ASP A 36 16.34 -5.58 -18.93
CA ASP A 36 17.30 -6.49 -18.29
C ASP A 36 17.15 -6.53 -16.76
N ASN A 37 15.91 -6.48 -16.30
CA ASN A 37 15.51 -6.38 -14.89
C ASN A 37 16.01 -5.13 -14.16
N ASN A 38 16.45 -4.09 -14.85
CA ASN A 38 16.82 -2.82 -14.25
C ASN A 38 15.59 -2.00 -13.89
N CYS A 39 15.25 -1.97 -12.59
CA CYS A 39 14.08 -1.29 -12.07
C CYS A 39 14.10 0.22 -12.37
N PHE A 40 15.26 0.89 -12.20
CA PHE A 40 15.36 2.33 -12.43
C PHE A 40 15.19 2.70 -13.90
N ALA A 41 15.73 1.90 -14.81
CA ALA A 41 15.54 2.11 -16.25
C ALA A 41 14.07 1.91 -16.65
N ALA A 42 13.43 0.86 -16.15
CA ALA A 42 12.02 0.59 -16.40
C ALA A 42 11.10 1.72 -15.90
N ILE A 43 11.31 2.18 -14.66
CA ILE A 43 10.52 3.26 -14.04
C ILE A 43 10.75 4.59 -14.78
N ARG A 44 12.01 4.91 -15.12
CA ARG A 44 12.32 6.14 -15.86
C ARG A 44 11.69 6.17 -17.25
N SER A 45 11.55 5.04 -17.90
CA SER A 45 10.91 4.95 -19.21
C SER A 45 9.41 5.23 -19.14
N LYS A 46 8.71 4.66 -18.15
CA LYS A 46 7.27 4.84 -17.92
C LYS A 46 6.87 4.27 -16.57
N ASP A 47 5.95 4.92 -15.88
CA ASP A 47 5.29 4.39 -14.70
C ASP A 47 4.62 3.04 -14.99
N PHE A 48 4.58 2.17 -14.00
CA PHE A 48 3.86 0.91 -14.12
C PHE A 48 3.26 0.47 -12.79
N VAL A 49 2.16 -0.28 -12.91
CA VAL A 49 1.45 -0.89 -11.78
C VAL A 49 1.62 -2.40 -11.84
N VAL A 50 1.88 -3.00 -10.69
CA VAL A 50 1.98 -4.44 -10.50
C VAL A 50 0.82 -4.91 -9.64
N HIS A 51 0.15 -5.99 -10.02
CA HIS A 51 -0.99 -6.56 -9.32
C HIS A 51 -0.58 -7.86 -8.61
N HIS A 52 -0.36 -7.77 -7.29
CA HIS A 52 -0.08 -8.93 -6.46
C HIS A 52 -1.37 -9.69 -6.09
N PRO A 53 -1.32 -11.00 -5.95
CA PRO A 53 -0.19 -11.93 -6.10
C PRO A 53 -0.02 -12.44 -7.54
N TYR A 54 -0.80 -11.97 -8.49
CA TYR A 54 -0.76 -12.45 -9.89
C TYR A 54 0.59 -12.16 -10.54
N GLU A 55 1.17 -11.01 -10.22
CA GLU A 55 2.57 -10.69 -10.50
C GLU A 55 3.37 -10.73 -9.19
N THR A 56 4.62 -11.21 -9.29
CA THR A 56 5.45 -11.47 -8.11
C THR A 56 5.76 -10.19 -7.32
N PHE A 57 5.81 -10.31 -5.99
CA PHE A 57 6.28 -9.25 -5.10
C PHE A 57 7.80 -9.06 -5.17
N ASP A 58 8.53 -9.99 -5.80
CA ASP A 58 9.98 -9.93 -5.91
C ASP A 58 10.46 -8.64 -6.58
N VAL A 59 9.64 -8.03 -7.45
CA VAL A 59 9.94 -6.71 -8.04
C VAL A 59 10.19 -5.62 -6.99
N VAL A 60 9.48 -5.64 -5.87
CA VAL A 60 9.68 -4.68 -4.76
C VAL A 60 10.99 -4.96 -4.03
N VAL A 61 11.31 -6.24 -3.87
CA VAL A 61 12.59 -6.70 -3.27
C VAL A 61 13.75 -6.32 -4.18
N ASP A 62 13.63 -6.57 -5.48
CA ASP A 62 14.66 -6.23 -6.47
C ASP A 62 14.91 -4.73 -6.57
N TYR A 63 13.84 -3.93 -6.52
CA TYR A 63 13.93 -2.47 -6.50
C TYR A 63 14.77 -1.96 -5.32
N LEU A 64 14.57 -2.50 -4.12
CA LEU A 64 15.36 -2.14 -2.93
C LEU A 64 16.79 -2.73 -2.96
N ASN A 65 16.96 -3.96 -3.46
CA ASN A 65 18.27 -4.56 -3.60
C ASN A 65 19.14 -3.80 -4.61
N GLN A 66 18.57 -3.39 -5.73
CA GLN A 66 19.25 -2.54 -6.70
C GLN A 66 19.61 -1.19 -6.09
N ALA A 67 18.69 -0.57 -5.34
CA ALA A 67 18.98 0.67 -4.61
C ALA A 67 20.13 0.50 -3.61
N ALA A 68 20.18 -0.63 -2.91
CA ALA A 68 21.22 -0.89 -1.93
C ALA A 68 22.62 -0.99 -2.53
N THR A 69 22.75 -1.47 -3.77
CA THR A 69 24.03 -1.71 -4.42
C THR A 69 24.43 -0.66 -5.46
N ASP A 70 23.48 0.12 -5.99
CA ASP A 70 23.76 1.14 -7.00
C ASP A 70 24.57 2.32 -6.38
N PRO A 71 25.81 2.60 -6.86
CA PRO A 71 26.62 3.67 -6.32
C PRO A 71 26.04 5.08 -6.54
N LYS A 72 25.10 5.22 -7.46
CA LYS A 72 24.40 6.48 -7.74
C LYS A 72 23.26 6.76 -6.75
N VAL A 73 22.78 5.77 -6.01
CA VAL A 73 21.77 5.96 -4.96
C VAL A 73 22.44 6.58 -3.74
N VAL A 74 21.89 7.71 -3.28
CA VAL A 74 22.39 8.47 -2.15
C VAL A 74 21.54 8.33 -0.90
N ALA A 75 20.23 8.12 -1.06
CA ALA A 75 19.32 7.97 0.08
C ALA A 75 18.14 7.04 -0.24
N ILE A 76 17.65 6.38 0.81
CA ILE A 76 16.44 5.54 0.81
C ILE A 76 15.58 5.94 2.00
N LYS A 77 14.29 6.23 1.78
CA LYS A 77 13.30 6.39 2.85
C LYS A 77 12.22 5.32 2.68
N GLN A 78 11.89 4.61 3.76
CA GLN A 78 11.02 3.43 3.72
C GLN A 78 10.02 3.43 4.89
N THR A 79 8.74 3.12 4.61
CA THR A 79 7.78 2.82 5.67
C THR A 79 7.80 1.32 6.01
N ILE A 80 7.74 0.98 7.28
CA ILE A 80 7.69 -0.40 7.77
C ILE A 80 6.51 -0.53 8.73
N TYR A 81 5.56 -1.42 8.39
CA TYR A 81 4.39 -1.65 9.23
C TYR A 81 4.42 -3.02 9.90
N ARG A 82 4.56 -4.09 9.15
CA ARG A 82 4.69 -5.49 9.62
C ARG A 82 5.74 -6.19 8.80
N THR A 83 6.77 -6.69 9.47
CA THR A 83 7.81 -7.46 8.82
C THR A 83 8.56 -8.30 9.85
N THR A 84 9.44 -9.18 9.39
CA THR A 84 10.28 -10.02 10.24
C THR A 84 11.75 -9.66 10.05
N ALA A 85 12.60 -9.96 11.03
CA ALA A 85 14.04 -9.71 10.93
C ALA A 85 14.68 -10.35 9.69
N ASP A 86 14.19 -11.51 9.26
CA ASP A 86 14.65 -12.20 8.05
C ASP A 86 14.06 -11.65 6.75
N SER A 87 13.26 -10.60 6.81
CA SER A 87 12.66 -10.01 5.62
C SER A 87 13.73 -9.53 4.63
N PRO A 88 13.60 -9.86 3.32
CA PRO A 88 14.51 -9.35 2.29
C PRO A 88 14.49 -7.82 2.19
N ILE A 89 13.39 -7.18 2.58
CA ILE A 89 13.28 -5.72 2.65
C ILE A 89 14.26 -5.17 3.69
N ILE A 90 14.27 -5.74 4.91
CA ILE A 90 15.17 -5.33 5.97
C ILE A 90 16.63 -5.56 5.57
N LYS A 91 16.92 -6.72 5.01
CA LYS A 91 18.27 -7.05 4.50
C LYS A 91 18.75 -6.03 3.45
N ALA A 92 17.86 -5.60 2.55
CA ALA A 92 18.19 -4.59 1.56
C ALA A 92 18.47 -3.21 2.19
N LEU A 93 17.67 -2.79 3.19
CA LEU A 93 17.87 -1.51 3.87
C LEU A 93 19.16 -1.49 4.69
N THR A 94 19.44 -2.58 5.43
CA THR A 94 20.70 -2.76 6.19
C THR A 94 21.89 -2.71 5.25
N LYS A 95 21.85 -3.49 4.14
CA LYS A 95 22.91 -3.49 3.14
C LYS A 95 23.11 -2.10 2.51
N ALA A 96 22.05 -1.32 2.33
CA ALA A 96 22.17 0.04 1.83
C ALA A 96 22.93 0.95 2.81
N ALA A 97 22.63 0.84 4.11
CA ALA A 97 23.34 1.58 5.16
C ALA A 97 24.81 1.17 5.24
N ASP A 98 25.10 -0.14 5.21
CA ASP A 98 26.48 -0.68 5.18
C ASP A 98 27.26 -0.17 3.97
N ASN A 99 26.58 0.08 2.84
CA ASN A 99 27.16 0.70 1.63
C ASN A 99 27.24 2.24 1.68
N GLY A 100 27.07 2.84 2.86
CA GLY A 100 27.23 4.28 3.10
C GLY A 100 26.08 5.15 2.59
N LYS A 101 24.90 4.60 2.31
CA LYS A 101 23.74 5.36 1.90
C LYS A 101 22.98 5.88 3.12
N SER A 102 22.38 7.07 2.98
CA SER A 102 21.44 7.58 4.00
C SER A 102 20.16 6.78 3.95
N VAL A 103 19.89 5.98 4.99
CA VAL A 103 18.67 5.16 5.07
C VAL A 103 17.81 5.59 6.25
N THR A 104 16.57 5.98 5.98
CA THR A 104 15.58 6.32 7.00
C THR A 104 14.41 5.34 6.92
N ALA A 105 14.10 4.66 8.01
CA ALA A 105 12.94 3.79 8.11
C ALA A 105 11.92 4.36 9.10
N VAL A 106 10.68 4.59 8.62
CA VAL A 106 9.55 4.96 9.47
C VAL A 106 8.85 3.69 9.92
N VAL A 107 9.00 3.35 11.20
CA VAL A 107 8.50 2.09 11.79
C VAL A 107 7.22 2.35 12.57
N GLU A 108 6.16 1.58 12.28
CA GLU A 108 4.92 1.60 13.05
C GLU A 108 5.01 0.63 14.22
N ILE A 109 5.04 1.17 15.45
CA ILE A 109 5.10 0.35 16.67
C ILE A 109 3.74 -0.25 17.01
N LYS A 110 2.64 0.47 16.75
CA LYS A 110 1.28 0.07 17.13
C LYS A 110 0.65 -0.98 16.19
N ALA A 111 1.48 -1.85 15.59
CA ALA A 111 1.00 -2.97 14.81
C ALA A 111 0.52 -4.06 15.77
N ARG A 112 -0.80 -4.25 15.92
CA ARG A 112 -1.40 -5.23 16.84
C ARG A 112 -0.71 -6.58 16.73
N PHE A 113 -0.30 -7.15 17.86
CA PHE A 113 0.38 -8.45 18.03
C PHE A 113 1.84 -8.49 17.50
N ASP A 114 2.40 -7.38 17.03
CA ASP A 114 3.76 -7.33 16.46
C ASP A 114 4.62 -6.23 17.12
N GLU A 115 4.16 -5.62 18.23
CA GLU A 115 4.80 -4.46 18.85
C GLU A 115 6.22 -4.77 19.31
N GLU A 116 6.42 -5.85 20.06
CA GLU A 116 7.73 -6.29 20.57
C GLU A 116 8.68 -6.67 19.43
N SER A 117 8.16 -7.39 18.44
CA SER A 117 8.91 -7.78 17.24
C SER A 117 9.38 -6.56 16.43
N ASN A 118 8.52 -5.55 16.28
CA ASN A 118 8.86 -4.34 15.56
C ASN A 118 9.93 -3.50 16.31
N LEU A 119 9.88 -3.49 17.64
CA LEU A 119 10.89 -2.78 18.44
C LEU A 119 12.24 -3.49 18.36
N ALA A 120 12.29 -4.81 18.47
CA ALA A 120 13.52 -5.59 18.32
C ALA A 120 14.14 -5.39 16.93
N LEU A 121 13.29 -5.35 15.89
CA LEU A 121 13.70 -5.08 14.52
C LEU A 121 14.29 -3.68 14.35
N ALA A 122 13.63 -2.66 14.91
CA ALA A 122 14.11 -1.28 14.88
C ALA A 122 15.51 -1.18 15.48
N ASN A 123 15.73 -1.76 16.67
CA ASN A 123 17.02 -1.79 17.34
C ASN A 123 18.12 -2.50 16.51
N GLN A 124 17.76 -3.57 15.80
CA GLN A 124 18.69 -4.26 14.90
C GLN A 124 19.10 -3.36 13.72
N MET A 125 18.14 -2.67 13.12
CA MET A 125 18.40 -1.78 11.99
C MET A 125 19.24 -0.56 12.40
N GLU A 126 18.99 0.03 13.58
CA GLU A 126 19.79 1.13 14.12
C GLU A 126 21.27 0.74 14.30
N LYS A 127 21.54 -0.46 14.80
CA LYS A 127 22.92 -0.99 14.92
C LYS A 127 23.64 -1.08 13.57
N SER A 128 22.89 -1.20 12.47
CA SER A 128 23.43 -1.21 11.10
C SER A 128 23.45 0.17 10.45
N GLY A 129 23.26 1.25 11.22
CA GLY A 129 23.33 2.62 10.72
C GLY A 129 22.05 3.12 10.00
N VAL A 130 20.94 2.39 10.08
CA VAL A 130 19.65 2.87 9.58
C VAL A 130 19.05 3.84 10.60
N GLN A 131 18.69 5.04 10.15
CA GLN A 131 17.94 5.99 10.97
C GLN A 131 16.50 5.52 11.15
N ILE A 132 16.13 5.21 12.38
CA ILE A 132 14.76 4.82 12.72
C ILE A 132 13.97 6.03 13.19
N VAL A 133 12.77 6.16 12.63
CA VAL A 133 11.76 7.14 13.06
C VAL A 133 10.51 6.38 13.41
N TYR A 134 10.01 6.58 14.60
CA TYR A 134 8.74 6.01 15.01
C TYR A 134 7.60 6.89 14.53
N GLY A 135 6.53 6.24 14.04
CA GLY A 135 5.36 6.94 13.54
C GLY A 135 4.64 7.78 14.62
N PHE A 136 3.53 8.39 14.24
CA PHE A 136 2.80 9.29 15.11
C PHE A 136 2.28 8.62 16.40
N ALA A 137 2.39 9.31 17.53
CA ALA A 137 1.91 8.80 18.81
C ALA A 137 0.37 8.56 18.84
N GLN A 138 -0.41 9.37 18.14
CA GLN A 138 -1.87 9.31 18.13
C GLN A 138 -2.47 8.68 16.88
N LEU A 139 -1.73 8.59 15.79
CA LEU A 139 -2.16 8.04 14.50
C LEU A 139 -1.34 6.80 14.17
N LYS A 140 -1.88 5.93 13.31
CA LYS A 140 -1.12 4.82 12.73
C LYS A 140 -0.49 5.22 11.42
N THR A 141 0.81 4.96 11.26
CA THR A 141 1.49 5.05 9.97
C THR A 141 1.14 3.84 9.13
N HIS A 142 0.09 3.94 8.32
CA HIS A 142 -0.39 2.84 7.49
C HIS A 142 0.00 2.98 6.02
N ALA A 143 0.70 4.04 5.65
CA ALA A 143 1.24 4.22 4.30
C ALA A 143 2.27 3.14 3.96
N LYS A 144 2.30 2.70 2.71
CA LYS A 144 3.32 1.81 2.16
C LYS A 144 4.01 2.56 1.05
N ALA A 145 5.13 3.18 1.39
CA ALA A 145 5.92 4.00 0.48
C ALA A 145 7.41 3.71 0.62
N SER A 146 8.10 3.72 -0.49
CA SER A 146 9.55 3.70 -0.59
C SER A 146 9.99 4.82 -1.53
N LEU A 147 10.90 5.64 -1.07
CA LEU A 147 11.50 6.74 -1.82
C LEU A 147 12.99 6.50 -1.95
N ILE A 148 13.49 6.43 -3.18
CA ILE A 148 14.91 6.29 -3.49
C ILE A 148 15.38 7.55 -4.20
N ILE A 149 16.44 8.15 -3.70
CA ILE A 149 17.07 9.33 -4.29
C ILE A 149 18.38 8.91 -4.95
N ARG A 150 18.47 9.15 -6.25
CA ARG A 150 19.57 8.73 -7.13
C ARG A 150 20.21 9.93 -7.81
N ARG A 151 21.52 9.96 -7.92
CA ARG A 151 22.26 11.02 -8.64
C ARG A 151 22.38 10.63 -10.11
N GLU A 152 21.80 11.44 -10.99
CA GLU A 152 21.81 11.25 -12.45
C GLU A 152 22.20 12.55 -13.13
N ALA A 153 23.23 12.49 -14.01
CA ALA A 153 23.73 13.66 -14.73
C ALA A 153 23.95 14.90 -13.83
N GLY A 154 24.51 14.69 -12.63
CA GLY A 154 24.78 15.76 -11.67
C GLY A 154 23.56 16.23 -10.84
N LYS A 155 22.36 15.77 -11.14
CA LYS A 155 21.11 16.12 -10.44
C LYS A 155 20.61 14.96 -9.58
N LEU A 156 19.82 15.29 -8.56
CA LEU A 156 19.10 14.28 -7.79
C LEU A 156 17.76 13.97 -8.47
N LYS A 157 17.49 12.69 -8.65
CA LYS A 157 16.24 12.18 -9.17
C LYS A 157 15.63 11.21 -8.19
N SER A 158 14.34 11.36 -7.93
CA SER A 158 13.56 10.53 -7.04
C SER A 158 12.84 9.44 -7.81
N TYR A 159 12.80 8.25 -7.21
CA TYR A 159 12.06 7.09 -7.65
C TYR A 159 11.19 6.62 -6.50
N VAL A 160 9.94 6.32 -6.77
CA VAL A 160 8.95 6.01 -5.74
C VAL A 160 8.27 4.68 -6.04
N HIS A 161 8.11 3.89 -4.99
CA HIS A 161 7.13 2.82 -4.93
C HIS A 161 6.06 3.19 -3.90
N VAL A 162 4.78 3.08 -4.29
CA VAL A 162 3.63 3.20 -3.39
C VAL A 162 2.77 1.94 -3.54
N GLY A 163 2.41 1.33 -2.42
CA GLY A 163 1.63 0.11 -2.42
C GLY A 163 0.40 0.15 -1.51
N THR A 164 -0.59 -0.66 -1.83
CA THR A 164 -1.73 -0.92 -0.94
C THR A 164 -1.41 -2.00 0.09
N GLY A 165 -0.47 -2.92 -0.22
CA GLY A 165 -0.02 -4.03 0.61
C GLY A 165 1.21 -3.75 1.45
N ASN A 166 1.32 -4.43 2.60
CA ASN A 166 2.50 -4.32 3.45
C ASN A 166 3.76 -4.87 2.77
N TYR A 167 4.93 -4.35 3.15
CA TYR A 167 6.24 -4.85 2.71
C TYR A 167 6.58 -6.20 3.36
N HIS A 168 5.75 -7.20 3.06
CA HIS A 168 5.85 -8.53 3.65
C HIS A 168 5.63 -9.61 2.58
N PRO A 169 6.70 -10.31 2.12
CA PRO A 169 6.63 -11.25 1.00
C PRO A 169 5.62 -12.39 1.15
N LYS A 170 5.41 -12.88 2.39
CA LYS A 170 4.40 -13.94 2.65
C LYS A 170 2.98 -13.40 2.48
N ASN A 171 2.70 -12.19 3.03
CA ASN A 171 1.37 -11.58 2.93
C ASN A 171 1.03 -11.22 1.48
N ALA A 172 2.02 -10.78 0.71
CA ALA A 172 1.87 -10.45 -0.71
C ALA A 172 1.45 -11.65 -1.60
N LYS A 173 1.63 -12.89 -1.10
CA LYS A 173 1.15 -14.11 -1.78
C LYS A 173 -0.31 -14.46 -1.46
N THR A 174 -0.89 -13.81 -0.45
CA THR A 174 -2.23 -14.13 0.07
C THR A 174 -3.24 -13.03 -0.22
N TYR A 175 -2.81 -11.78 -0.10
CA TYR A 175 -3.66 -10.61 -0.33
C TYR A 175 -3.55 -10.12 -1.78
N GLU A 176 -4.63 -9.52 -2.27
CA GLU A 176 -4.61 -8.79 -3.54
C GLU A 176 -4.29 -7.33 -3.28
N ASP A 177 -3.16 -6.90 -3.81
CA ASP A 177 -2.62 -5.56 -3.62
C ASP A 177 -2.06 -4.99 -4.92
N LEU A 178 -1.97 -3.67 -4.98
CA LEU A 178 -1.36 -2.95 -6.08
C LEU A 178 -0.06 -2.27 -5.64
N SER A 179 0.93 -2.27 -6.51
CA SER A 179 2.20 -1.55 -6.37
C SER A 179 2.41 -0.63 -7.56
N LEU A 180 2.46 0.68 -7.31
CA LEU A 180 2.83 1.68 -8.31
C LEU A 180 4.32 1.97 -8.22
N PHE A 181 5.02 1.93 -9.35
CA PHE A 181 6.39 2.38 -9.50
C PHE A 181 6.42 3.60 -10.42
N THR A 182 6.97 4.71 -9.95
CA THR A 182 6.95 5.98 -10.68
C THR A 182 8.20 6.82 -10.44
N ALA A 183 8.53 7.64 -11.44
CA ALA A 183 9.48 8.75 -11.33
C ALA A 183 8.82 10.09 -11.71
N ASP A 184 7.49 10.15 -11.68
CA ASP A 184 6.74 11.40 -11.86
C ASP A 184 7.13 12.42 -10.79
N GLU A 185 7.50 13.62 -11.22
CA GLU A 185 8.05 14.64 -10.34
C GLU A 185 7.05 15.11 -9.26
N LYS A 186 5.76 15.17 -9.58
CA LYS A 186 4.73 15.63 -8.65
C LYS A 186 4.48 14.59 -7.57
N ILE A 187 4.34 13.32 -7.97
CA ILE A 187 4.15 12.21 -7.03
C ILE A 187 5.39 12.04 -6.16
N CYS A 188 6.59 12.08 -6.75
CA CYS A 188 7.84 12.00 -6.00
C CYS A 188 7.94 13.12 -4.96
N LYS A 189 7.63 14.35 -5.33
CA LYS A 189 7.64 15.51 -4.44
C LYS A 189 6.60 15.42 -3.33
N ASP A 190 5.44 14.85 -3.61
CA ASP A 190 4.42 14.60 -2.59
C ASP A 190 4.87 13.53 -1.59
N ILE A 191 5.49 12.45 -2.06
CA ILE A 191 6.06 11.41 -1.18
C ILE A 191 7.21 11.95 -0.32
N GLU A 192 8.07 12.80 -0.87
CA GLU A 192 9.11 13.50 -0.09
C GLU A 192 8.49 14.33 1.05
N ARG A 193 7.44 15.09 0.76
CA ARG A 193 6.71 15.90 1.75
C ARG A 193 6.04 15.00 2.82
N ILE A 194 5.47 13.87 2.41
CA ILE A 194 4.86 12.91 3.34
C ILE A 194 5.93 12.31 4.26
N PHE A 195 7.10 11.92 3.74
CA PHE A 195 8.20 11.47 4.59
C PHE A 195 8.67 12.55 5.56
N ASN A 196 8.82 13.80 5.09
CA ASN A 196 9.19 14.92 5.95
C ASN A 196 8.15 15.18 7.05
N TYR A 197 6.87 15.04 6.74
CA TYR A 197 5.79 15.11 7.73
C TYR A 197 5.86 13.96 8.75
N MET A 198 6.06 12.73 8.30
CA MET A 198 6.17 11.56 9.20
C MET A 198 7.41 11.62 10.10
N THR A 199 8.47 12.28 9.68
CA THR A 199 9.70 12.45 10.48
C THR A 199 9.69 13.69 11.38
N GLY A 200 8.56 14.40 11.46
CA GLY A 200 8.34 15.47 12.44
C GLY A 200 8.85 16.86 12.04
N TYR A 201 9.27 17.04 10.79
CA TYR A 201 9.94 18.29 10.36
C TYR A 201 9.04 19.29 9.63
N ALA A 202 7.81 18.96 9.30
CA ALA A 202 6.92 19.88 8.59
C ALA A 202 5.45 19.55 8.83
N SER A 203 4.60 20.58 8.91
CA SER A 203 3.15 20.40 8.78
C SER A 203 2.80 19.85 7.41
N PRO A 204 1.71 19.08 7.25
CA PRO A 204 1.31 18.59 5.94
C PRO A 204 0.99 19.78 5.03
N MET A 205 1.91 20.06 4.11
CA MET A 205 1.70 21.08 3.08
C MET A 205 0.71 20.55 2.04
N LYS A 206 0.14 21.43 1.24
CA LYS A 206 -0.69 21.06 0.10
C LYS A 206 0.07 20.08 -0.80
N LEU A 207 -0.47 18.86 -0.97
CA LEU A 207 0.02 17.86 -1.90
C LEU A 207 -0.60 18.11 -3.29
N ASN A 208 0.02 17.59 -4.35
CA ASN A 208 -0.42 17.79 -5.74
C ASN A 208 -1.39 16.70 -6.17
N ASP A 209 -0.92 15.45 -6.20
CA ASP A 209 -1.64 14.31 -6.78
C ASP A 209 -1.94 13.23 -5.73
N ILE A 210 -1.37 13.33 -4.54
CA ILE A 210 -1.61 12.41 -3.41
C ILE A 210 -2.51 13.06 -2.37
N VAL A 211 -3.38 12.26 -1.78
CA VAL A 211 -4.28 12.70 -0.71
C VAL A 211 -3.93 11.99 0.58
N LEU A 212 -3.64 12.76 1.62
CA LEU A 212 -3.26 12.23 2.92
C LEU A 212 -4.50 12.04 3.82
N SER A 213 -4.60 10.88 4.45
CA SER A 213 -5.57 10.59 5.52
C SER A 213 -4.91 10.78 6.89
N PRO A 214 -5.62 11.36 7.89
CA PRO A 214 -7.00 11.84 7.87
C PRO A 214 -7.19 13.26 7.33
N PRO A 215 -6.17 14.13 7.16
CA PRO A 215 -6.38 15.58 7.01
C PRO A 215 -7.22 15.99 5.79
N ALA A 216 -7.09 15.28 4.65
CA ALA A 216 -7.69 15.72 3.38
C ALA A 216 -8.56 14.67 2.70
N MET A 217 -8.38 13.37 2.97
CA MET A 217 -9.01 12.28 2.22
C MET A 217 -10.54 12.37 2.23
N ARG A 218 -11.18 12.64 3.38
CA ARG A 218 -12.64 12.74 3.47
C ARG A 218 -13.20 13.81 2.54
N ASN A 219 -12.60 15.00 2.57
CA ASN A 219 -13.06 16.11 1.74
C ASN A 219 -12.88 15.80 0.26
N GLN A 220 -11.78 15.17 -0.11
CA GLN A 220 -11.54 14.78 -1.50
C GLN A 220 -12.54 13.72 -1.99
N ILE A 221 -12.81 12.68 -1.20
CA ILE A 221 -13.80 11.65 -1.55
C ILE A 221 -15.20 12.27 -1.67
N ASN A 222 -15.59 13.13 -0.73
CA ASN A 222 -16.87 13.83 -0.80
C ASN A 222 -16.98 14.67 -2.08
N ALA A 223 -15.94 15.42 -2.43
CA ALA A 223 -15.92 16.21 -3.66
C ALA A 223 -16.05 15.35 -4.94
N MET A 224 -15.43 14.17 -4.96
CA MET A 224 -15.57 13.20 -6.06
C MET A 224 -16.99 12.65 -6.14
N ILE A 225 -17.61 12.29 -5.01
CA ILE A 225 -19.01 11.84 -4.97
C ILE A 225 -19.96 12.96 -5.42
N ASP A 226 -19.71 14.21 -4.97
CA ASP A 226 -20.50 15.38 -5.41
C ASP A 226 -20.42 15.60 -6.92
N ASN A 227 -19.27 15.34 -7.52
CA ASN A 227 -19.11 15.40 -8.97
C ASN A 227 -19.98 14.35 -9.69
N GLU A 228 -20.02 13.11 -9.18
CA GLU A 228 -20.86 12.05 -9.73
C GLU A 228 -22.34 12.38 -9.55
N ILE A 229 -22.75 12.96 -8.44
CA ILE A 229 -24.12 13.46 -8.22
C ILE A 229 -24.47 14.54 -9.26
N LYS A 230 -23.57 15.50 -9.51
CA LYS A 230 -23.76 16.54 -10.53
C LYS A 230 -23.87 15.95 -11.94
N ASN A 231 -23.06 14.94 -12.24
CA ASN A 231 -23.12 14.23 -13.52
C ASN A 231 -24.47 13.53 -13.70
N ALA A 232 -24.92 12.76 -12.70
CA ALA A 232 -26.22 12.09 -12.74
C ALA A 232 -27.40 13.06 -12.94
N LYS A 233 -27.42 14.17 -12.17
CA LYS A 233 -28.46 15.21 -12.31
C LYS A 233 -28.50 15.88 -13.70
N LYS A 234 -27.38 15.82 -14.44
CA LYS A 234 -27.25 16.33 -15.80
C LYS A 234 -27.42 15.23 -16.88
N SER A 235 -27.89 14.04 -16.49
CA SER A 235 -28.00 12.86 -17.35
C SER A 235 -26.70 12.49 -18.08
N LYS A 236 -25.54 12.81 -17.45
CA LYS A 236 -24.21 12.39 -17.92
C LYS A 236 -23.84 11.03 -17.32
N PRO A 237 -22.93 10.28 -17.95
CA PRO A 237 -22.38 9.06 -17.35
C PRO A 237 -21.88 9.33 -15.93
N SER A 238 -22.30 8.51 -14.98
CA SER A 238 -21.93 8.61 -13.58
C SER A 238 -21.86 7.22 -12.93
N GLY A 239 -20.91 7.01 -12.01
CA GLY A 239 -20.79 5.74 -11.34
C GLY A 239 -19.71 5.78 -10.24
N ILE A 240 -19.89 4.96 -9.23
CA ILE A 240 -18.96 4.84 -8.10
C ILE A 240 -18.63 3.36 -7.90
N TRP A 241 -17.35 3.01 -7.91
CA TRP A 241 -16.84 1.69 -7.58
C TRP A 241 -15.88 1.80 -6.40
N LEU A 242 -16.18 1.13 -5.30
CA LEU A 242 -15.35 1.15 -4.10
C LEU A 242 -15.02 -0.27 -3.64
N LYS A 243 -13.74 -0.53 -3.38
CA LYS A 243 -13.28 -1.75 -2.72
C LYS A 243 -12.60 -1.37 -1.40
N MET A 244 -13.08 -1.93 -0.29
CA MET A 244 -12.58 -1.59 1.04
C MET A 244 -12.74 -2.75 2.03
N ASN A 245 -12.01 -2.64 3.14
CA ASN A 245 -12.10 -3.64 4.21
C ASN A 245 -13.44 -3.57 4.95
N SER A 246 -13.92 -2.37 5.24
CA SER A 246 -15.15 -2.13 6.02
C SER A 246 -15.75 -0.78 5.65
N LEU A 247 -17.06 -0.65 5.78
CA LEU A 247 -17.82 0.60 5.62
C LEU A 247 -18.70 0.79 6.85
N VAL A 248 -18.23 1.61 7.79
CA VAL A 248 -18.89 1.86 9.09
C VAL A 248 -19.08 3.34 9.40
N ASP A 249 -18.48 4.23 8.64
CA ASP A 249 -18.55 5.68 8.84
C ASP A 249 -19.94 6.21 8.45
N PRO A 250 -20.74 6.78 9.40
CA PRO A 250 -22.10 7.18 9.11
C PRO A 250 -22.21 8.33 8.13
N GLN A 251 -21.26 9.26 8.13
CA GLN A 251 -21.27 10.39 7.19
C GLN A 251 -20.99 9.93 5.76
N MET A 252 -20.06 8.99 5.58
CA MET A 252 -19.77 8.41 4.26
C MET A 252 -20.94 7.58 3.75
N ILE A 253 -21.60 6.80 4.62
CA ILE A 253 -22.80 6.04 4.27
C ILE A 253 -23.92 6.98 3.84
N SER A 254 -24.18 8.07 4.58
CA SER A 254 -25.17 9.08 4.20
C SER A 254 -24.87 9.71 2.85
N LYS A 255 -23.58 9.99 2.58
CA LYS A 255 -23.14 10.55 1.29
C LYS A 255 -23.34 9.60 0.12
N LEU A 256 -23.15 8.30 0.32
CA LEU A 256 -23.46 7.27 -0.68
C LEU A 256 -24.97 7.12 -0.92
N TYR A 257 -25.79 7.25 0.12
CA TYR A 257 -27.25 7.29 -0.03
C TYR A 257 -27.72 8.50 -0.84
N GLU A 258 -27.14 9.68 -0.58
CA GLU A 258 -27.42 10.90 -1.37
C GLU A 258 -27.08 10.67 -2.84
N ALA A 259 -25.93 10.07 -3.15
CA ALA A 259 -25.53 9.76 -4.51
C ALA A 259 -26.49 8.75 -5.19
N SER A 260 -26.89 7.71 -4.46
CA SER A 260 -27.86 6.74 -4.96
C SER A 260 -29.21 7.37 -5.27
N ALA A 261 -29.74 8.22 -4.35
CA ALA A 261 -30.98 8.94 -4.55
C ALA A 261 -30.91 9.91 -5.74
N ALA A 262 -29.74 10.42 -6.09
CA ALA A 262 -29.50 11.24 -7.27
C ALA A 262 -29.39 10.43 -8.58
N GLY A 263 -29.46 9.10 -8.53
CA GLY A 263 -29.40 8.21 -9.70
C GLY A 263 -28.00 7.66 -10.02
N VAL A 264 -26.99 7.92 -9.21
CA VAL A 264 -25.64 7.36 -9.39
C VAL A 264 -25.66 5.86 -9.15
N LYS A 265 -25.12 5.07 -10.08
CA LYS A 265 -24.91 3.63 -9.88
C LYS A 265 -23.69 3.40 -9.01
N ILE A 266 -23.84 2.60 -7.95
CA ILE A 266 -22.80 2.38 -6.94
C ILE A 266 -22.57 0.89 -6.74
N GLU A 267 -21.34 0.44 -6.91
CA GLU A 267 -20.91 -0.93 -6.62
C GLU A 267 -19.85 -0.94 -5.53
N LEU A 268 -20.14 -1.64 -4.44
CA LEU A 268 -19.28 -1.73 -3.27
C LEU A 268 -18.75 -3.17 -3.10
N PHE A 269 -17.45 -3.32 -2.95
CA PHE A 269 -16.79 -4.58 -2.62
C PHE A 269 -16.24 -4.47 -1.20
N ILE A 270 -16.94 -5.08 -0.22
CA ILE A 270 -16.64 -4.94 1.20
C ILE A 270 -16.45 -6.33 1.79
N ARG A 271 -15.23 -6.65 2.26
CA ARG A 271 -14.91 -7.98 2.78
C ARG A 271 -15.20 -8.17 4.27
N GLY A 272 -15.41 -7.10 5.02
CA GLY A 272 -15.68 -7.13 6.46
C GLY A 272 -17.02 -6.44 6.81
N ILE A 273 -17.04 -5.65 7.86
CA ILE A 273 -18.25 -5.00 8.38
C ILE A 273 -18.78 -3.98 7.37
N CYS A 274 -20.07 -4.09 7.06
CA CYS A 274 -20.80 -3.11 6.25
C CYS A 274 -22.05 -2.67 7.00
N CYS A 275 -22.12 -1.41 7.40
CA CYS A 275 -23.28 -0.79 8.07
C CYS A 275 -24.23 -0.10 7.08
N LEU A 276 -23.92 -0.09 5.77
CA LEU A 276 -24.80 0.40 4.71
C LEU A 276 -25.81 -0.69 4.32
N ARG A 277 -27.10 -0.33 4.21
CA ARG A 277 -28.17 -1.22 3.72
C ARG A 277 -28.45 -0.92 2.25
N PRO A 278 -28.13 -1.84 1.31
CA PRO A 278 -28.40 -1.65 -0.11
C PRO A 278 -29.85 -2.00 -0.49
N GLY A 279 -30.30 -1.56 -1.67
CA GLY A 279 -31.56 -2.00 -2.28
C GLY A 279 -32.83 -1.42 -1.65
N VAL A 280 -32.72 -0.42 -0.78
CA VAL A 280 -33.90 0.25 -0.17
C VAL A 280 -34.46 1.28 -1.16
N LYS A 281 -35.74 1.15 -1.50
CA LYS A 281 -36.45 2.04 -2.42
C LYS A 281 -36.32 3.51 -2.00
N LYS A 282 -36.03 4.38 -2.94
CA LYS A 282 -35.80 5.84 -2.79
C LYS A 282 -34.59 6.22 -1.91
N LEU A 283 -33.79 5.26 -1.45
CA LEU A 283 -32.62 5.53 -0.64
C LEU A 283 -31.35 4.92 -1.24
N SER A 284 -31.33 3.60 -1.41
CA SER A 284 -30.15 2.87 -1.84
C SER A 284 -30.44 1.86 -2.96
N GLU A 285 -31.48 2.10 -3.74
CA GLU A 285 -31.90 1.22 -4.85
C GLU A 285 -30.83 1.08 -5.94
N ASN A 286 -29.95 2.07 -6.06
CA ASN A 286 -28.84 2.08 -7.01
C ASN A 286 -27.51 1.58 -6.41
N ILE A 287 -27.55 1.02 -5.19
CA ILE A 287 -26.35 0.48 -4.51
C ILE A 287 -26.37 -1.04 -4.52
N VAL A 288 -25.31 -1.63 -5.03
CA VAL A 288 -25.05 -3.08 -4.95
C VAL A 288 -23.82 -3.30 -4.04
N VAL A 289 -23.95 -4.21 -3.08
CA VAL A 289 -22.85 -4.60 -2.20
C VAL A 289 -22.49 -6.06 -2.44
N LYS A 290 -21.22 -6.31 -2.69
CA LYS A 290 -20.65 -7.66 -2.84
C LYS A 290 -19.54 -7.86 -1.79
N SER A 291 -19.40 -9.11 -1.31
CA SER A 291 -18.29 -9.51 -0.44
C SER A 291 -17.58 -10.69 -1.08
N ILE A 292 -16.26 -10.58 -1.20
CA ILE A 292 -15.42 -11.64 -1.74
C ILE A 292 -14.29 -11.87 -0.73
N ILE A 293 -14.23 -13.07 -0.19
CA ILE A 293 -13.20 -13.52 0.75
C ILE A 293 -12.62 -14.82 0.19
N GLY A 294 -11.29 -14.86 0.13
CA GLY A 294 -10.56 -16.00 -0.39
C GLY A 294 -10.40 -15.97 -1.92
N ARG A 295 -9.83 -17.07 -2.41
CA ARG A 295 -9.54 -17.35 -3.83
C ARG A 295 -9.97 -18.76 -4.18
#